data_821aded1864fbbf7e90b8af15bda6a8a
#
_entry.id   821aded1864fbbf7e90b8af15bda6a8a
#
_cell.length_a   1.000
_cell.length_b   1.000
_cell.length_c   1.000
_cell.angle_alpha   90.00
_cell.angle_beta   90.00
_cell.angle_gamma   90.00
#
_symmetry.space_group_name_H-M   'P 1'
#
loop_
_entity.id
_entity.type
_entity.pdbx_description
1 polymer ?
#
loop_
_entity_poly.entity_id
_entity_poly.type
_entity_poly.pdbx_seq_one_letter_code
_entity_poly.pdbx_strand_id
1 'polypeptide(L)'
;MDFEEIYQAYFHDVYLYMKSLSVDENIAEEITQETFFKALKSIHQFDGKKDIRAWFFTIAKNTYFTHYKKQQRQINQTREETYKLKYFTLFVSTTKAW
;
A
#
# COMPACT_ATOMS: atom_id res chain seq x y z
N MET A 1 -1.89 0.06 28.52
CA MET A 1 -1.41 -0.97 27.59
C MET A 1 -0.21 -0.41 26.83
N ASP A 2 0.93 -1.08 26.87
CA ASP A 2 2.08 -0.59 26.10
C ASP A 2 1.95 -0.98 24.62
N PHE A 3 2.83 -0.43 23.80
CA PHE A 3 2.73 -0.64 22.35
C PHE A 3 3.00 -2.09 21.96
N GLU A 4 3.89 -2.77 22.67
CA GLU A 4 4.17 -4.17 22.40
C GLU A 4 2.94 -5.06 22.60
N GLU A 5 2.20 -4.82 23.68
CA GLU A 5 0.94 -5.52 23.94
C GLU A 5 -0.09 -5.25 22.85
N ILE A 6 -0.19 -4.00 22.42
CA ILE A 6 -1.08 -3.59 21.33
C ILE A 6 -0.68 -4.27 20.03
N TYR A 7 0.61 -4.30 19.73
CA TYR A 7 1.14 -4.99 18.55
C TYR A 7 0.75 -6.46 18.56
N GLN A 8 1.00 -7.14 19.69
CA GLN A 8 0.69 -8.56 19.84
C GLN A 8 -0.82 -8.83 19.70
N ALA A 9 -1.63 -7.93 20.23
CA ALA A 9 -3.08 -8.11 20.23
C ALA A 9 -3.71 -7.93 18.86
N TYR A 10 -3.20 -7.00 18.04
CA TYR A 10 -3.89 -6.56 16.82
C TYR A 10 -3.15 -6.85 15.53
N PHE A 11 -1.87 -7.23 15.57
CA PHE A 11 -1.08 -7.43 14.35
C PHE A 11 -1.73 -8.44 13.41
N HIS A 12 -2.16 -9.57 13.95
CA HIS A 12 -2.72 -10.64 13.13
C HIS A 12 -4.02 -10.19 12.44
N ASP A 13 -4.88 -9.49 13.16
CA ASP A 13 -6.14 -8.98 12.62
C ASP A 13 -5.89 -7.99 11.49
N VAL A 14 -4.94 -7.09 11.68
CA VAL A 14 -4.58 -6.10 10.65
C VAL A 14 -3.95 -6.80 9.45
N TYR A 15 -3.09 -7.80 9.70
CA TYR A 15 -2.48 -8.58 8.63
C TYR A 15 -3.53 -9.29 7.78
N LEU A 16 -4.51 -9.93 8.41
CA LEU A 16 -5.58 -10.61 7.68
C LEU A 16 -6.40 -9.63 6.85
N TYR A 17 -6.66 -8.45 7.39
CA TYR A 17 -7.34 -7.40 6.65
C TYR A 17 -6.53 -6.98 5.42
N MET A 18 -5.24 -6.76 5.59
CA MET A 18 -4.36 -6.39 4.48
C MET A 18 -4.24 -7.50 3.45
N LYS A 19 -4.19 -8.74 3.90
CA LYS A 19 -4.15 -9.90 3.00
C LYS A 19 -5.42 -10.00 2.16
N SER A 20 -6.57 -9.65 2.74
CA SER A 20 -7.84 -9.66 2.00
C SER A 20 -7.87 -8.62 0.89
N LEU A 21 -7.14 -7.53 1.04
CA LEU A 21 -7.10 -6.46 0.05
C LEU A 21 -6.01 -6.66 -1.01
N SER A 22 -4.84 -7.14 -0.59
CA SER A 22 -3.65 -7.17 -1.46
C SER A 22 -3.42 -8.51 -2.15
N VAL A 23 -3.98 -9.60 -1.63
CA VAL A 23 -3.79 -10.97 -2.13
C VAL A 23 -2.34 -11.48 -1.99
N ASP A 24 -1.35 -10.60 -2.00
CA ASP A 24 0.06 -10.94 -1.86
C ASP A 24 0.46 -10.88 -0.37
N GLU A 25 0.94 -12.00 0.16
CA GLU A 25 1.31 -12.11 1.58
C GLU A 25 2.46 -11.19 1.95
N ASN A 26 3.44 -11.02 1.07
CA ASN A 26 4.59 -10.15 1.33
C ASN A 26 4.17 -8.69 1.40
N ILE A 27 3.30 -8.26 0.51
CA ILE A 27 2.77 -6.90 0.51
C ILE A 27 1.90 -6.68 1.74
N ALA A 28 1.06 -7.64 2.08
CA ALA A 28 0.21 -7.56 3.27
C ALA A 28 1.05 -7.41 4.54
N GLU A 29 2.12 -8.18 4.67
CA GLU A 29 3.02 -8.10 5.81
C GLU A 29 3.73 -6.74 5.87
N GLU A 30 4.25 -6.29 4.74
CA GLU A 30 4.93 -4.99 4.64
C GLU A 30 4.00 -3.84 5.05
N ILE A 31 2.78 -3.83 4.53
CA ILE A 31 1.81 -2.78 4.85
C ILE A 31 1.39 -2.86 6.31
N THR A 32 1.25 -4.08 6.85
CA THR A 32 0.92 -4.24 8.27
C THR A 32 2.02 -3.69 9.15
N GLN A 33 3.28 -3.97 8.85
CA GLN A 33 4.40 -3.43 9.61
C GLN A 33 4.45 -1.91 9.52
N GLU A 34 4.25 -1.36 8.33
CA GLU A 34 4.20 0.09 8.13
C GLU A 34 3.05 0.72 8.91
N THR A 35 1.90 0.05 8.96
CA THR A 35 0.74 0.50 9.73
C THR A 35 1.08 0.65 11.20
N PHE A 36 1.74 -0.36 11.78
CA PHE A 36 2.13 -0.31 13.18
C PHE A 36 3.22 0.72 13.45
N PHE A 37 4.12 0.92 12.50
CA PHE A 37 5.12 1.97 12.61
C PHE A 37 4.45 3.37 12.65
N LYS A 38 3.50 3.61 11.77
CA LYS A 38 2.73 4.85 11.76
C LYS A 38 1.91 5.01 13.03
N ALA A 39 1.31 3.92 13.49
CA ALA A 39 0.53 3.92 14.73
C ALA A 39 1.41 4.25 15.92
N LEU A 40 2.62 3.71 16.00
CA LEU A 40 3.56 4.04 17.07
C LEU A 40 3.86 5.53 17.11
N LYS A 41 4.09 6.14 15.95
CA LYS A 41 4.36 7.57 15.85
C LYS A 41 3.17 8.42 16.28
N SER A 42 1.96 7.93 16.09
CA SER A 42 0.73 8.68 16.31
C SER A 42 -0.04 8.24 17.54
N ILE A 43 0.51 7.33 18.35
CA ILE A 43 -0.22 6.75 19.49
C ILE A 43 -0.66 7.81 20.49
N HIS A 44 0.11 8.87 20.63
CA HIS A 44 -0.23 9.99 21.52
C HIS A 44 -1.44 10.79 21.03
N GLN A 45 -1.81 10.66 19.76
CA GLN A 45 -2.98 11.31 19.18
C GLN A 45 -4.25 10.50 19.39
N PHE A 46 -4.11 9.24 19.82
CA PHE A 46 -5.25 8.40 20.11
C PHE A 46 -5.85 8.84 21.46
N ASP A 47 -7.09 9.30 21.43
CA ASP A 47 -7.75 9.92 22.58
C ASP A 47 -8.42 8.93 23.52
N GLY A 48 -8.41 7.64 23.17
CA GLY A 48 -9.03 6.61 23.99
C GLY A 48 -10.56 6.53 23.87
N LYS A 49 -11.17 7.46 23.16
CA LYS A 49 -12.62 7.49 22.97
C LYS A 49 -13.10 6.59 21.83
N LYS A 50 -12.23 6.33 20.88
CA LYS A 50 -12.52 5.45 19.76
C LYS A 50 -11.99 4.06 20.04
N ASP A 51 -12.59 3.08 19.35
CA ASP A 51 -12.07 1.71 19.37
C ASP A 51 -10.67 1.71 18.75
N ILE A 52 -9.69 1.25 19.51
CA ILE A 52 -8.30 1.19 19.03
C ILE A 52 -8.17 0.29 17.80
N ARG A 53 -8.96 -0.76 17.71
CA ARG A 53 -8.97 -1.66 16.55
C ARG A 53 -9.42 -0.92 15.30
N ALA A 54 -10.50 -0.15 15.40
CA ALA A 54 -10.98 0.69 14.30
C ALA A 54 -9.92 1.72 13.88
N TRP A 55 -9.22 2.29 14.86
CA TRP A 55 -8.13 3.23 14.60
C TRP A 55 -7.01 2.58 13.81
N PHE A 56 -6.58 1.36 14.19
CA PHE A 56 -5.58 0.62 13.43
C PHE A 56 -6.05 0.29 12.02
N PHE A 57 -7.29 -0.13 11.88
CA PHE A 57 -7.85 -0.46 10.55
C PHE A 57 -7.92 0.76 9.64
N THR A 58 -8.20 1.94 10.21
CA THR A 58 -8.17 3.19 9.45
C THR A 58 -6.77 3.50 8.94
N ILE A 59 -5.76 3.38 9.80
CA ILE A 59 -4.36 3.60 9.41
C ILE A 59 -3.95 2.58 8.34
N ALA A 60 -4.31 1.31 8.54
CA ALA A 60 -3.99 0.24 7.60
C ALA A 60 -4.61 0.47 6.23
N LYS A 61 -5.87 0.83 6.19
CA LYS A 61 -6.59 1.14 4.97
C LYS A 61 -5.93 2.28 4.21
N ASN A 62 -5.62 3.36 4.92
CA ASN A 62 -4.97 4.52 4.32
C ASN A 62 -3.56 4.19 3.82
N THR A 63 -2.82 3.38 4.57
CA THR A 63 -1.49 2.91 4.17
C THR A 63 -1.57 2.05 2.92
N TYR A 64 -2.56 1.15 2.86
CA TYR A 64 -2.79 0.30 1.69
C TYR A 64 -3.09 1.15 0.45
N PHE A 65 -4.00 2.11 0.56
CA PHE A 65 -4.35 2.95 -0.58
C PHE A 65 -3.16 3.79 -1.06
N THR A 66 -2.35 4.29 -0.15
CA THR A 66 -1.14 5.02 -0.51
C THR A 66 -0.17 4.12 -1.27
N HIS A 67 0.04 2.91 -0.77
CA HIS A 67 0.89 1.91 -1.42
C HIS A 67 0.36 1.53 -2.80
N TYR A 68 -0.94 1.30 -2.89
CA TYR A 68 -1.61 0.94 -4.14
C TYR A 68 -1.46 2.05 -5.19
N LYS A 69 -1.66 3.30 -4.79
CA LYS A 69 -1.51 4.44 -5.69
C LYS A 69 -0.08 4.56 -6.20
N LYS A 70 0.91 4.34 -5.33
CA LYS A 70 2.32 4.35 -5.74
C LYS A 70 2.62 3.26 -6.76
N GLN A 71 2.12 2.05 -6.52
CA GLN A 71 2.28 0.94 -7.47
C GLN A 71 1.61 1.25 -8.80
N GLN A 72 0.41 1.81 -8.79
CA GLN A 72 -0.30 2.17 -10.01
C GLN A 72 0.45 3.24 -10.80
N ARG A 73 1.04 4.21 -10.13
CA ARG A 73 1.87 5.23 -10.80
C ARG A 73 3.07 4.59 -11.48
N GLN A 74 3.76 3.68 -10.81
CA GLN A 74 4.92 2.99 -11.36
C GLN A 74 4.53 2.13 -12.56
N ILE A 75 3.45 1.38 -12.46
CA ILE A 75 2.94 0.56 -13.54
C ILE A 75 2.52 1.43 -14.72
N ASN A 76 1.79 2.50 -14.48
CA ASN A 76 1.34 3.41 -15.52
C ASN A 76 2.52 4.11 -16.18
N GLN A 77 3.52 4.51 -15.42
CA GLN A 77 4.73 5.12 -15.94
C GLN A 77 5.49 4.13 -16.83
N THR A 78 5.64 2.90 -16.37
CA THR A 78 6.28 1.84 -17.16
C THR A 78 5.50 1.55 -18.44
N ARG A 79 4.17 1.48 -18.34
CA ARG A 79 3.30 1.31 -19.52
C ARG A 79 3.46 2.47 -20.49
N GLU A 80 3.46 3.67 -19.97
CA GLU A 80 3.61 4.87 -20.78
C GLU A 80 4.95 4.86 -21.53
N GLU A 81 6.03 4.53 -20.83
CA GLU A 81 7.34 4.38 -21.44
C GLU A 81 7.35 3.28 -22.51
N THR A 82 6.73 2.13 -22.21
CA THR A 82 6.61 1.03 -23.15
C THR A 82 5.79 1.44 -24.37
N TYR A 83 4.70 2.16 -24.16
CA TYR A 83 3.89 2.69 -25.25
C TYR A 83 4.67 3.67 -26.10
N LYS A 84 5.39 4.57 -25.49
CA LYS A 84 6.22 5.55 -26.22
C LYS A 84 7.25 4.85 -27.08
N LEU A 85 7.93 3.83 -26.55
CA LEU A 85 8.89 3.06 -27.31
C LEU A 85 8.21 2.29 -28.44
N LYS A 86 7.08 1.67 -28.16
CA LYS A 86 6.32 0.90 -29.15
C LYS A 86 5.84 1.79 -30.26
N TYR A 87 5.24 2.92 -29.94
CA TYR A 87 4.76 3.86 -30.96
C TYR A 87 5.92 4.48 -31.73
N PHE A 88 7.02 4.77 -31.07
CA PHE A 88 8.20 5.27 -31.74
C PHE A 88 8.72 4.24 -32.75
N THR A 89 8.81 2.96 -32.35
CA THR A 89 9.25 1.88 -33.22
C THR A 89 8.30 1.71 -34.41
N LEU A 90 6.99 1.74 -34.16
CA LEU A 90 5.97 1.67 -35.20
C LEU A 90 6.05 2.85 -36.14
N PHE A 91 6.24 4.04 -35.61
CA PHE A 91 6.37 5.26 -36.41
C PHE A 91 7.57 5.17 -37.35
N VAL A 92 8.71 4.75 -36.83
CA VAL A 92 9.93 4.59 -37.64
C VAL A 92 9.72 3.52 -38.70
N SER A 93 9.16 2.36 -38.35
CA SER A 93 8.86 1.30 -39.29
C SER A 93 7.86 1.74 -40.35
N THR A 94 6.82 2.43 -39.95
CA THR A 94 5.80 2.96 -40.85
C THR A 94 6.40 3.98 -41.79
N THR A 95 7.23 4.87 -41.31
CA THR A 95 7.90 5.87 -42.10
C THR A 95 8.81 5.21 -43.16
N LYS A 96 9.49 4.11 -42.76
CA LYS A 96 10.36 3.35 -43.70
C LYS A 96 9.56 2.52 -44.69
N ALA A 97 8.41 1.99 -44.24
CA ALA A 97 7.58 1.12 -45.03
C ALA A 97 6.68 1.89 -45.98
N TRP A 98 6.39 3.09 -45.67
CA TRP A 98 5.47 3.98 -46.36
C TRP A 98 6.25 5.11 -47.04
#